data_5dcde581968b901e201aa824359f6f7e
#
_entry.id   5dcde581968b901e201aa824359f6f7e
#
_cell.length_a   1.000
_cell.length_b   1.000
_cell.length_c   1.000
_cell.angle_alpha   90.00
_cell.angle_beta   90.00
_cell.angle_gamma   90.00
#
_symmetry.space_group_name_H-M   'P 1'
#
loop_
_entity.id
_entity.type
_entity.pdbx_description
1 polymer ?
#
loop_
_entity_poly.entity_id
_entity_poly.type
_entity_poly.pdbx_seq_one_letter_code
_entity_poly.pdbx_strand_id
1 'polypeptide(L)'
;MKAEAKSGAQPQRQVCIENITSYLFQLKQRLARAQRQTDQQFGLAPVHWHVLGLLHSGAIETMGDVAAKLCVSKGAATQILDVLVAKQLVQRTPDQHDRRVVRLQLTAQSQQITDHFQQYMAETVADLFAVLSDAELAQLDQLIDKVVQSQKAERA
;
A
#
# COMPACT_ATOMS: atom_id res chain seq x y z
N MET A 1 51.58 -6.99 -8.66
CA MET A 1 50.91 -7.68 -7.55
C MET A 1 49.85 -6.71 -6.97
N LYS A 2 48.68 -6.60 -7.54
CA LYS A 2 47.51 -5.84 -7.00
C LYS A 2 46.27 -6.19 -7.85
N ALA A 3 45.67 -7.34 -7.63
CA ALA A 3 44.39 -7.70 -8.26
C ALA A 3 43.74 -8.89 -7.52
N GLU A 4 43.49 -8.80 -6.21
CA GLU A 4 42.77 -9.87 -5.49
C GLU A 4 41.85 -9.40 -4.34
N ALA A 5 41.35 -8.17 -4.37
CA ALA A 5 40.48 -7.68 -3.28
C ALA A 5 39.03 -7.38 -3.70
N LYS A 6 38.53 -7.76 -4.89
CA LYS A 6 37.18 -7.47 -5.33
C LYS A 6 36.22 -8.67 -5.45
N SER A 7 36.68 -9.91 -5.24
CA SER A 7 35.89 -11.12 -5.51
C SER A 7 35.02 -11.62 -4.34
N GLY A 8 35.26 -11.20 -3.10
CA GLY A 8 34.53 -11.71 -1.93
C GLY A 8 33.25 -10.98 -1.57
N ALA A 9 33.09 -9.72 -1.93
CA ALA A 9 31.94 -8.91 -1.53
C ALA A 9 30.68 -9.10 -2.41
N GLN A 10 30.86 -9.51 -3.67
CA GLN A 10 29.73 -9.72 -4.61
C GLN A 10 28.86 -10.94 -4.27
N PRO A 11 29.41 -12.13 -3.92
CA PRO A 11 28.57 -13.27 -3.56
C PRO A 11 27.78 -13.05 -2.26
N GLN A 12 28.34 -12.35 -1.29
CA GLN A 12 27.63 -12.05 -0.04
C GLN A 12 26.48 -11.07 -0.24
N ARG A 13 26.66 -10.04 -1.08
CA ARG A 13 25.59 -9.11 -1.45
C ARG A 13 24.45 -9.83 -2.16
N GLN A 14 24.76 -10.75 -3.07
CA GLN A 14 23.76 -11.52 -3.81
C GLN A 14 22.93 -12.39 -2.86
N VAL A 15 23.56 -13.10 -1.94
CA VAL A 15 22.87 -13.90 -0.92
C VAL A 15 21.95 -13.04 -0.03
N CYS A 16 22.40 -11.83 0.35
CA CYS A 16 21.55 -10.91 1.11
C CYS A 16 20.31 -10.49 0.31
N ILE A 17 20.45 -10.19 -0.98
CA ILE A 17 19.33 -9.82 -1.84
C ILE A 17 18.34 -10.97 -1.97
N GLU A 18 18.80 -12.19 -2.17
CA GLU A 18 17.94 -13.39 -2.24
C GLU A 18 17.18 -13.62 -0.93
N ASN A 19 17.85 -13.48 0.21
CA ASN A 19 17.23 -13.58 1.53
C ASN A 19 16.16 -12.50 1.72
N ILE A 20 16.47 -11.23 1.43
CA ILE A 20 15.54 -10.11 1.53
C ILE A 20 14.32 -10.37 0.63
N THR A 21 14.52 -10.84 -0.60
CA THR A 21 13.43 -11.18 -1.51
C THR A 21 12.51 -12.24 -0.92
N SER A 22 13.08 -13.30 -0.33
CA SER A 22 12.33 -14.36 0.35
C SER A 22 11.56 -13.83 1.57
N TYR A 23 12.19 -12.98 2.39
CA TYR A 23 11.55 -12.37 3.56
C TYR A 23 10.40 -11.44 3.18
N LEU A 24 10.57 -10.61 2.14
CA LEU A 24 9.52 -9.75 1.63
C LEU A 24 8.31 -10.56 1.13
N PHE A 25 8.56 -11.69 0.47
CA PHE A 25 7.49 -12.58 0.05
C PHE A 25 6.74 -13.20 1.23
N GLN A 26 7.45 -13.63 2.28
CA GLN A 26 6.85 -14.19 3.50
C GLN A 26 6.04 -13.13 4.26
N LEU A 27 6.58 -11.90 4.40
CA LEU A 27 5.87 -10.79 5.03
C LEU A 27 4.60 -10.45 4.26
N LYS A 28 4.69 -10.34 2.93
CA LYS A 28 3.52 -10.11 2.07
C LYS A 28 2.44 -11.18 2.27
N GLN A 29 2.83 -12.46 2.38
CA GLN A 29 1.87 -13.54 2.63
C GLN A 29 1.20 -13.43 4.01
N ARG A 30 1.96 -13.05 5.06
CA ARG A 30 1.40 -12.85 6.40
C ARG A 30 0.37 -11.73 6.42
N LEU A 31 0.71 -10.57 5.86
CA LEU A 31 -0.20 -9.43 5.75
C LEU A 31 -1.44 -9.77 4.91
N ALA A 32 -1.27 -10.48 3.80
CA ALA A 32 -2.39 -10.93 2.97
C ALA A 32 -3.33 -11.91 3.70
N ARG A 33 -2.83 -12.72 4.64
CA ARG A 33 -3.69 -13.59 5.47
C ARG A 33 -4.52 -12.77 6.45
N ALA A 34 -3.89 -11.78 7.12
CA ALA A 34 -4.61 -10.88 8.00
C ALA A 34 -5.72 -10.11 7.26
N GLN A 35 -5.41 -9.63 6.07
CA GLN A 35 -6.37 -8.93 5.21
C GLN A 35 -7.53 -9.79 4.76
N ARG A 36 -7.32 -11.08 4.46
CA ARG A 36 -8.38 -11.99 3.97
C ARG A 36 -9.57 -12.13 4.93
N GLN A 37 -9.35 -12.08 6.23
CA GLN A 37 -10.45 -12.13 7.20
C GLN A 37 -11.38 -10.93 7.03
N THR A 38 -10.82 -9.74 6.85
CA THR A 38 -11.58 -8.52 6.59
C THR A 38 -12.20 -8.52 5.20
N ASP A 39 -11.49 -9.01 4.18
CA ASP A 39 -12.00 -9.16 2.80
C ASP A 39 -13.27 -10.00 2.76
N GLN A 40 -13.29 -11.13 3.48
CA GLN A 40 -14.45 -12.03 3.55
C GLN A 40 -15.63 -11.38 4.25
N GLN A 41 -15.39 -10.66 5.33
CA GLN A 41 -16.43 -9.98 6.10
C GLN A 41 -17.17 -8.92 5.26
N PHE A 42 -16.46 -8.14 4.45
CA PHE A 42 -17.02 -7.05 3.66
C PHE A 42 -17.22 -7.41 2.18
N GLY A 43 -16.77 -8.57 1.73
CA GLY A 43 -16.80 -8.98 0.32
C GLY A 43 -16.06 -8.01 -0.60
N LEU A 44 -14.91 -7.52 -0.15
CA LEU A 44 -14.04 -6.60 -0.87
C LEU A 44 -12.77 -7.32 -1.31
N ALA A 45 -12.29 -7.03 -2.51
CA ALA A 45 -10.98 -7.45 -2.96
C ALA A 45 -9.89 -6.50 -2.42
N PRO A 46 -8.61 -6.93 -2.33
CA PRO A 46 -7.50 -6.10 -1.85
C PRO A 46 -7.38 -4.73 -2.50
N VAL A 47 -7.72 -4.62 -3.80
CA VAL A 47 -7.69 -3.35 -4.54
C VAL A 47 -8.73 -2.35 -4.00
N HIS A 48 -9.87 -2.82 -3.51
CA HIS A 48 -10.89 -1.95 -2.94
C HIS A 48 -10.41 -1.32 -1.62
N TRP A 49 -9.75 -2.11 -0.76
CA TRP A 49 -9.13 -1.60 0.48
C TRP A 49 -8.03 -0.58 0.19
N HIS A 50 -7.24 -0.83 -0.85
CA HIS A 50 -6.21 0.12 -1.27
C HIS A 50 -6.83 1.46 -1.69
N VAL A 51 -7.91 1.43 -2.47
CA VAL A 51 -8.65 2.66 -2.87
C VAL A 51 -9.25 3.36 -1.65
N LEU A 52 -9.88 2.63 -0.73
CA LEU A 52 -10.42 3.21 0.50
C LEU A 52 -9.33 3.89 1.33
N GLY A 53 -8.17 3.25 1.49
CA GLY A 53 -7.02 3.82 2.19
C GLY A 53 -6.46 5.08 1.50
N LEU A 54 -6.40 5.11 0.17
CA LEU A 54 -5.98 6.28 -0.59
C LEU A 54 -6.97 7.44 -0.46
N LEU A 55 -8.28 7.17 -0.48
CA LEU A 55 -9.32 8.19 -0.24
C LEU A 55 -9.25 8.71 1.20
N HIS A 56 -9.06 7.82 2.17
CA HIS A 56 -8.96 8.17 3.58
C HIS A 56 -7.77 9.10 3.87
N SER A 57 -6.62 8.82 3.26
CA SER A 57 -5.41 9.66 3.39
C SER A 57 -5.44 10.95 2.57
N GLY A 58 -6.47 11.18 1.74
CA GLY A 58 -6.54 12.30 0.82
C GLY A 58 -5.54 12.20 -0.35
N ALA A 59 -4.94 11.04 -0.58
CA ALA A 59 -3.99 10.83 -1.67
C ALA A 59 -4.65 10.76 -3.06
N ILE A 60 -5.95 10.56 -3.09
CA ILE A 60 -6.82 10.60 -4.28
C ILE A 60 -8.13 11.28 -3.93
N GLU A 61 -8.72 12.00 -4.88
CA GLU A 61 -10.01 12.68 -4.73
C GLU A 61 -10.92 12.49 -5.95
N THR A 62 -10.38 12.08 -7.10
CA THR A 62 -11.10 11.98 -8.36
C THR A 62 -10.95 10.61 -9.03
N MET A 63 -11.85 10.33 -10.00
CA MET A 63 -11.74 9.16 -10.87
C MET A 63 -10.38 9.09 -11.61
N GLY A 64 -9.86 10.25 -12.02
CA GLY A 64 -8.57 10.33 -12.70
C GLY A 64 -7.41 9.92 -11.80
N ASP A 65 -7.45 10.34 -10.53
CA ASP A 65 -6.43 10.00 -9.55
C ASP A 65 -6.37 8.50 -9.28
N VAL A 66 -7.54 7.83 -9.20
CA VAL A 66 -7.60 6.37 -9.03
C VAL A 66 -6.90 5.65 -10.17
N ALA A 67 -7.19 6.02 -11.42
CA ALA A 67 -6.57 5.41 -12.59
C ALA A 67 -5.06 5.63 -12.61
N ALA A 68 -4.61 6.84 -12.32
CA ALA A 68 -3.20 7.20 -12.28
C ALA A 68 -2.45 6.48 -11.13
N LYS A 69 -3.02 6.50 -9.92
CA LYS A 69 -2.37 5.95 -8.73
C LYS A 69 -2.26 4.44 -8.75
N LEU A 70 -3.28 3.76 -9.31
CA LEU A 70 -3.29 2.30 -9.48
C LEU A 70 -2.60 1.82 -10.77
N CYS A 71 -2.17 2.75 -11.65
CA CYS A 71 -1.61 2.42 -12.97
C CYS A 71 -2.55 1.53 -13.80
N VAL A 72 -3.87 1.83 -13.79
CA VAL A 72 -4.89 1.08 -14.55
C VAL A 72 -5.60 1.96 -15.56
N SER A 73 -6.34 1.35 -16.50
CA SER A 73 -7.19 2.08 -17.43
C SER A 73 -8.37 2.77 -16.70
N LYS A 74 -8.92 3.83 -17.30
CA LYS A 74 -10.11 4.52 -16.77
C LYS A 74 -11.30 3.56 -16.59
N GLY A 75 -11.48 2.61 -17.53
CA GLY A 75 -12.52 1.59 -17.43
C GLY A 75 -12.34 0.67 -16.22
N ALA A 76 -11.10 0.20 -15.96
CA ALA A 76 -10.81 -0.61 -14.80
C ALA A 76 -11.00 0.17 -13.48
N ALA A 77 -10.59 1.44 -13.43
CA ALA A 77 -10.84 2.31 -12.29
C ALA A 77 -12.34 2.48 -12.02
N THR A 78 -13.15 2.62 -13.09
CA THR A 78 -14.61 2.70 -12.98
C THR A 78 -15.19 1.43 -12.36
N GLN A 79 -14.79 0.25 -12.83
CA GLN A 79 -15.28 -1.03 -12.29
C GLN A 79 -14.92 -1.21 -10.81
N ILE A 80 -13.71 -0.84 -10.41
CA ILE A 80 -13.28 -0.89 -9.00
C ILE A 80 -14.18 0.02 -8.15
N LEU A 81 -14.43 1.25 -8.60
CA LEU A 81 -15.25 2.21 -7.88
C LEU A 81 -16.73 1.86 -7.88
N ASP A 82 -17.24 1.22 -8.93
CA ASP A 82 -18.65 0.79 -8.99
C ASP A 82 -18.98 -0.21 -7.88
N VAL A 83 -18.04 -1.12 -7.56
CA VAL A 83 -18.20 -2.04 -6.43
C VAL A 83 -18.29 -1.27 -5.10
N LEU A 84 -17.42 -0.27 -4.90
CA LEU A 84 -17.41 0.52 -3.67
C LEU A 84 -18.67 1.40 -3.53
N VAL A 85 -19.15 1.95 -4.63
CA VAL A 85 -20.40 2.73 -4.66
C VAL A 85 -21.61 1.83 -4.43
N ALA A 86 -21.68 0.66 -5.08
CA ALA A 86 -22.75 -0.30 -4.87
C ALA A 86 -22.84 -0.80 -3.43
N LYS A 87 -21.71 -0.89 -2.73
CA LYS A 87 -21.63 -1.23 -1.30
C LYS A 87 -21.83 -0.01 -0.37
N GLN A 88 -22.12 1.16 -0.91
CA GLN A 88 -22.30 2.41 -0.15
C GLN A 88 -21.07 2.82 0.68
N LEU A 89 -19.87 2.43 0.23
CA LEU A 89 -18.63 2.79 0.90
C LEU A 89 -18.02 4.08 0.32
N VAL A 90 -18.31 4.37 -0.94
CA VAL A 90 -17.86 5.59 -1.64
C VAL A 90 -19.07 6.25 -2.29
N GLN A 91 -19.14 7.55 -2.22
CA GLN A 91 -20.10 8.37 -2.94
C GLN A 91 -19.40 9.23 -3.99
N ARG A 92 -20.10 9.44 -5.11
CA ARG A 92 -19.68 10.30 -6.22
C ARG A 92 -20.43 11.61 -6.15
N THR A 93 -19.73 12.71 -6.13
CA THR A 93 -20.33 14.04 -6.15
C THR A 93 -19.74 14.87 -7.30
N PRO A 94 -20.54 15.65 -8.02
CA PRO A 94 -20.00 16.61 -8.98
C PRO A 94 -19.10 17.62 -8.26
N ASP A 95 -18.00 18.00 -8.89
CA ASP A 95 -17.17 19.09 -8.37
C ASP A 95 -17.95 20.42 -8.44
N GLN A 96 -17.75 21.28 -7.43
CA GLN A 96 -18.47 22.57 -7.35
C GLN A 96 -18.01 23.56 -8.41
N HIS A 97 -16.78 23.46 -8.90
CA HIS A 97 -16.18 24.40 -9.86
C HIS A 97 -16.19 23.86 -11.29
N ASP A 98 -16.01 22.54 -11.47
CA ASP A 98 -16.06 21.88 -12.78
C ASP A 98 -16.93 20.62 -12.75
N ARG A 99 -18.14 20.73 -13.30
CA ARG A 99 -19.12 19.64 -13.39
C ARG A 99 -18.63 18.41 -14.20
N ARG A 100 -17.53 18.55 -14.94
CA ARG A 100 -16.89 17.43 -15.66
C ARG A 100 -16.04 16.56 -14.73
N VAL A 101 -15.68 17.09 -13.57
CA VAL A 101 -14.91 16.38 -12.56
C VAL A 101 -15.88 15.72 -11.58
N VAL A 102 -15.69 14.42 -11.36
CA VAL A 102 -16.40 13.65 -10.35
C VAL A 102 -15.48 13.45 -9.16
N ARG A 103 -15.87 13.99 -8.01
CA ARG A 103 -15.19 13.78 -6.73
C ARG A 103 -15.67 12.52 -6.05
N LEU A 104 -14.76 11.89 -5.36
CA LEU A 104 -14.98 10.67 -4.61
C LEU A 104 -14.84 10.99 -3.12
N GLN A 105 -15.79 10.53 -2.34
CA GLN A 105 -15.79 10.72 -0.89
C GLN A 105 -16.15 9.42 -0.19
N LEU A 106 -15.48 9.14 0.94
CA LEU A 106 -15.89 8.07 1.83
C LEU A 106 -17.23 8.41 2.48
N THR A 107 -18.08 7.42 2.65
CA THR A 107 -19.27 7.56 3.52
C THR A 107 -18.85 7.51 4.99
N ALA A 108 -19.68 7.99 5.90
CA ALA A 108 -19.40 7.89 7.34
C ALA A 108 -19.16 6.43 7.79
N GLN A 109 -19.90 5.49 7.22
CA GLN A 109 -19.71 4.07 7.47
C GLN A 109 -18.34 3.57 7.00
N SER A 110 -17.92 3.95 5.79
CA SER A 110 -16.64 3.51 5.26
C SER A 110 -15.45 4.16 5.96
N GLN A 111 -15.58 5.37 6.47
CA GLN A 111 -14.55 5.98 7.32
C GLN A 111 -14.26 5.12 8.54
N GLN A 112 -15.30 4.75 9.30
CA GLN A 112 -15.15 3.90 10.49
C GLN A 112 -14.54 2.54 10.17
N ILE A 113 -14.98 1.92 9.06
CA ILE A 113 -14.44 0.62 8.62
C ILE A 113 -12.96 0.77 8.22
N THR A 114 -12.60 1.85 7.52
CA THR A 114 -11.23 2.10 7.08
C THR A 114 -10.31 2.39 8.27
N ASP A 115 -10.77 3.19 9.24
CA ASP A 115 -10.04 3.44 10.49
C ASP A 115 -9.74 2.13 11.22
N HIS A 116 -10.76 1.31 11.41
CA HIS A 116 -10.61 0.02 12.08
C HIS A 116 -9.67 -0.93 11.33
N PHE A 117 -9.77 -0.98 10.01
CA PHE A 117 -8.88 -1.77 9.18
C PHE A 117 -7.42 -1.28 9.27
N GLN A 118 -7.19 0.03 9.23
CA GLN A 118 -5.86 0.59 9.36
C GLN A 118 -5.25 0.30 10.74
N GLN A 119 -6.04 0.44 11.80
CA GLN A 119 -5.60 0.09 13.15
C GLN A 119 -5.23 -1.40 13.25
N TYR A 120 -6.09 -2.29 12.77
CA TYR A 120 -5.81 -3.73 12.76
C TYR A 120 -4.54 -4.09 11.97
N MET A 121 -4.31 -3.44 10.82
CA MET A 121 -3.10 -3.65 10.03
C MET A 121 -1.86 -3.10 10.75
N ALA A 122 -1.98 -1.94 11.40
CA ALA A 122 -0.89 -1.36 12.18
C ALA A 122 -0.50 -2.26 13.37
N GLU A 123 -1.47 -2.80 14.10
CA GLU A 123 -1.25 -3.77 15.18
C GLU A 123 -0.58 -5.05 14.64
N THR A 124 -1.05 -5.59 13.51
CA THR A 124 -0.45 -6.76 12.86
C THR A 124 1.01 -6.52 12.48
N VAL A 125 1.32 -5.32 11.98
CA VAL A 125 2.71 -4.94 11.64
C VAL A 125 3.55 -4.74 12.91
N ALA A 126 2.99 -4.10 13.95
CA ALA A 126 3.67 -3.93 15.23
C ALA A 126 4.06 -5.29 15.84
N ASP A 127 3.16 -6.26 15.82
CA ASP A 127 3.42 -7.62 16.30
C ASP A 127 4.54 -8.31 15.51
N LEU A 128 4.62 -8.09 14.20
CA LEU A 128 5.69 -8.64 13.36
C LEU A 128 7.08 -8.13 13.76
N PHE A 129 7.14 -6.87 14.18
CA PHE A 129 8.40 -6.20 14.55
C PHE A 129 8.65 -6.12 16.06
N ALA A 130 7.76 -6.69 16.88
CA ALA A 130 7.91 -6.71 18.33
C ALA A 130 9.18 -7.42 18.84
N VAL A 131 9.85 -8.20 17.98
CA VAL A 131 11.12 -8.86 18.27
C VAL A 131 12.33 -7.92 18.18
N LEU A 132 12.15 -6.73 17.60
CA LEU A 132 13.20 -5.71 17.45
C LEU A 132 13.18 -4.75 18.64
N SER A 133 14.35 -4.33 19.08
CA SER A 133 14.47 -3.18 19.96
C SER A 133 14.16 -1.88 19.22
N ASP A 134 13.87 -0.80 19.96
CA ASP A 134 13.58 0.51 19.37
C ASP A 134 14.73 1.01 18.46
N ALA A 135 15.98 0.73 18.83
CA ALA A 135 17.14 1.11 18.02
C ALA A 135 17.21 0.34 16.70
N GLU A 136 16.93 -0.97 16.73
CA GLU A 136 16.90 -1.81 15.52
C GLU A 136 15.71 -1.43 14.62
N LEU A 137 14.55 -1.12 15.19
CA LEU A 137 13.40 -0.66 14.45
C LEU A 137 13.67 0.68 13.77
N ALA A 138 14.29 1.65 14.48
CA ALA A 138 14.68 2.92 13.89
C ALA A 138 15.71 2.76 12.75
N GLN A 139 16.66 1.83 12.90
CA GLN A 139 17.63 1.53 11.85
C GLN A 139 16.95 0.90 10.62
N LEU A 140 16.01 -0.01 10.83
CA LEU A 140 15.22 -0.63 9.75
C LEU A 140 14.41 0.42 8.98
N ASP A 141 13.75 1.34 9.69
CA ASP A 141 12.99 2.44 9.11
C ASP A 141 13.86 3.30 8.18
N GLN A 142 15.04 3.73 8.66
CA GLN A 142 15.99 4.50 7.85
C GLN A 142 16.46 3.76 6.60
N LEU A 143 16.69 2.44 6.70
CA LEU A 143 17.12 1.64 5.56
C LEU A 143 16.01 1.47 4.53
N ILE A 144 14.78 1.26 4.98
CA ILE A 144 13.60 1.17 4.10
C ILE A 144 13.35 2.51 3.42
N ASP A 145 13.37 3.63 4.16
CA ASP A 145 13.19 4.98 3.59
C ASP A 145 14.23 5.26 2.50
N LYS A 146 15.49 4.96 2.75
CA LYS A 146 16.56 5.11 1.76
C LYS A 146 16.28 4.35 0.46
N VAL A 147 15.75 3.12 0.56
CA VAL A 147 15.38 2.31 -0.61
C VAL A 147 14.19 2.91 -1.34
N VAL A 148 13.15 3.35 -0.61
CA VAL A 148 11.94 3.92 -1.19
C VAL A 148 12.21 5.26 -1.87
N GLN A 149 13.04 6.12 -1.29
CA GLN A 149 13.37 7.44 -1.87
C GLN A 149 14.22 7.30 -3.13
N SER A 150 15.13 6.33 -3.20
CA SER A 150 15.92 6.09 -4.43
C SER A 150 15.05 5.73 -5.63
N GLN A 151 13.95 5.01 -5.40
CA GLN A 151 13.00 4.61 -6.47
C GLN A 151 12.14 5.79 -6.97
N LYS A 152 11.90 6.80 -6.12
CA LYS A 152 11.17 8.01 -6.54
C LYS A 152 12.02 8.91 -7.43
N ALA A 153 13.32 9.00 -7.15
CA ALA A 153 14.24 9.81 -7.92
C ALA A 153 14.47 9.29 -9.35
N GLU A 154 14.35 7.98 -9.59
CA GLU A 154 14.49 7.38 -10.92
C GLU A 154 13.22 7.52 -11.80
N ARG A 155 12.09 7.90 -11.22
CA ARG A 155 10.80 8.04 -11.93
C ARG A 155 10.39 9.49 -12.19
N ALA A 156 11.16 10.46 -11.72
CA ALA A 156 10.97 11.89 -11.92
C ALA A 156 11.83 12.42 -13.07
#